data_e4c7dedf463ef6f41f6916caea1418e2
#
_entry.id   e4c7dedf463ef6f41f6916caea1418e2
#
_cell.length_a   1.000
_cell.length_b   1.000
_cell.length_c   1.000
_cell.angle_alpha   90.00
_cell.angle_beta   90.00
_cell.angle_gamma   90.00
#
_symmetry.space_group_name_H-M   'P 1'
#
loop_
_entity.id
_entity.type
_entity.pdbx_description
1 polymer ?
#
loop_
_entity_poly.entity_id
_entity_poly.type
_entity_poly.pdbx_seq_one_letter_code
_entity_poly.pdbx_strand_id
1 'polypeptide(L)'
;TDIGVFVAFEKDEDFSKGEDFFAFRALKKIGNQKIGYMATHNQNDVLDRSATVSAIDYQYVPTSGLKVEHVSMASNISDEDSGFGSRTMVSYRPSKEIKYLAEYYYFDEDLNINDMGYMWRNDLSSYGLGFNYTKTDFPEDSNTNNQSHNFDYWDENNSDNENLNEFYTYFFRQGFKSTSSISVNIFAKAEGKDDEITRGSIAAPFLKVGSGYNFEFSYRSPSYKNGVWGYRFGLQSETDDYFAFKDSHKKINVGINFNPRDNLRFWMFLMHHSRTNWLNRISDNYYGTYDQKQTFLNLGSRWYPTNDQELQIKLETTSYRNQKGRGWNADSSGFLVSTNESADSINLGRLSFQIRYRYEIDPLSNFYLVYTRGGGYFFDDEAGTSKIFRTTWQEPEGNVFSAKIRYRF
;
A
#
# COMPACT_ATOMS: atom_id res chain seq x y z
N THR A 1 -12.50 12.99 -30.33
CA THR A 1 -13.18 12.94 -29.03
C THR A 1 -13.46 11.50 -28.73
N ASP A 2 -13.00 11.04 -27.57
CA ASP A 2 -13.26 9.70 -27.08
C ASP A 2 -14.34 9.81 -26.01
N ILE A 3 -15.35 8.93 -26.06
CA ILE A 3 -16.45 8.89 -25.11
C ILE A 3 -16.55 7.48 -24.56
N GLY A 4 -16.70 7.34 -23.26
CA GLY A 4 -16.94 6.10 -22.54
C GLY A 4 -18.15 6.24 -21.63
N VAL A 5 -18.96 5.19 -21.57
CA VAL A 5 -20.09 5.06 -20.65
C VAL A 5 -19.98 3.68 -19.98
N PHE A 6 -20.16 3.65 -18.68
CA PHE A 6 -20.28 2.43 -17.90
C PHE A 6 -21.55 2.49 -17.07
N VAL A 7 -22.31 1.40 -17.08
CA VAL A 7 -23.51 1.22 -16.26
C VAL A 7 -23.47 -0.19 -15.70
N ALA A 8 -23.71 -0.33 -14.42
CA ALA A 8 -23.84 -1.61 -13.75
C ALA A 8 -24.98 -1.54 -12.71
N PHE A 9 -25.74 -2.62 -12.63
CA PHE A 9 -26.80 -2.81 -11.66
C PHE A 9 -26.53 -4.09 -10.90
N GLU A 10 -26.44 -3.99 -9.58
CA GLU A 10 -26.37 -5.16 -8.73
C GLU A 10 -27.78 -5.69 -8.47
N LYS A 11 -27.93 -7.01 -8.48
CA LYS A 11 -29.22 -7.63 -8.18
C LYS A 11 -29.47 -7.62 -6.68
N ASP A 12 -30.72 -7.29 -6.31
CA ASP A 12 -31.19 -7.50 -4.94
C ASP A 12 -31.10 -8.99 -4.56
N GLU A 13 -30.57 -9.27 -3.38
CA GLU A 13 -30.55 -10.59 -2.75
C GLU A 13 -31.44 -10.58 -1.49
N ASP A 14 -31.77 -11.75 -0.95
CA ASP A 14 -32.74 -11.91 0.15
C ASP A 14 -32.44 -11.06 1.41
N PHE A 15 -31.19 -10.61 1.60
CA PHE A 15 -30.75 -9.84 2.76
C PHE A 15 -29.95 -8.59 2.44
N SER A 16 -29.77 -8.24 1.15
CA SER A 16 -29.11 -7.00 0.74
C SER A 16 -29.71 -6.48 -0.56
N LYS A 17 -29.95 -5.17 -0.63
CA LYS A 17 -30.26 -4.51 -1.89
C LYS A 17 -28.97 -4.28 -2.65
N GLY A 18 -29.04 -4.40 -3.98
CA GLY A 18 -27.94 -4.09 -4.88
C GLY A 18 -27.68 -2.60 -4.99
N GLU A 19 -26.54 -2.25 -5.55
CA GLU A 19 -26.13 -0.87 -5.83
C GLU A 19 -26.18 -0.60 -7.33
N ASP A 20 -26.51 0.63 -7.69
CA ASP A 20 -26.53 1.09 -9.07
C ASP A 20 -25.34 2.00 -9.35
N PHE A 21 -24.59 1.70 -10.41
CA PHE A 21 -23.39 2.43 -10.79
C PHE A 21 -23.51 3.02 -12.18
N PHE A 22 -23.15 4.29 -12.30
CA PHE A 22 -23.02 4.97 -13.56
C PHE A 22 -21.68 5.70 -13.64
N ALA A 23 -21.00 5.63 -14.79
CA ALA A 23 -19.83 6.47 -15.07
C ALA A 23 -19.83 6.94 -16.52
N PHE A 24 -19.49 8.20 -16.70
CA PHE A 24 -19.34 8.86 -17.99
C PHE A 24 -17.96 9.49 -18.10
N ARG A 25 -17.31 9.34 -19.26
CA ARG A 25 -16.03 9.96 -19.57
C ARG A 25 -16.06 10.53 -20.99
N ALA A 26 -15.67 11.79 -21.15
CA ALA A 26 -15.41 12.40 -22.44
C ALA A 26 -13.99 12.98 -22.46
N LEU A 27 -13.22 12.71 -23.50
CA LEU A 27 -11.86 13.20 -23.68
C LEU A 27 -11.68 13.78 -25.07
N LYS A 28 -11.12 14.98 -25.16
CA LYS A 28 -10.79 15.65 -26.42
C LYS A 28 -9.32 16.06 -26.44
N LYS A 29 -8.61 15.65 -27.48
CA LYS A 29 -7.25 16.10 -27.78
C LYS A 29 -7.31 17.24 -28.81
N ILE A 30 -6.61 18.35 -28.53
CA ILE A 30 -6.52 19.53 -29.36
C ILE A 30 -5.04 19.92 -29.44
N GLY A 31 -4.35 19.53 -30.51
CA GLY A 31 -2.91 19.77 -30.62
C GLY A 31 -2.12 19.11 -29.51
N ASN A 32 -1.42 19.93 -28.71
CA ASN A 32 -0.64 19.51 -27.55
C ASN A 32 -1.41 19.58 -26.21
N GLN A 33 -2.72 19.75 -26.28
CA GLN A 33 -3.60 19.80 -25.11
C GLN A 33 -4.57 18.62 -25.11
N LYS A 34 -4.98 18.19 -23.90
CA LYS A 34 -6.10 17.27 -23.68
C LYS A 34 -7.01 17.87 -22.64
N ILE A 35 -8.30 17.81 -22.87
CA ILE A 35 -9.34 18.21 -21.93
C ILE A 35 -10.26 17.03 -21.74
N GLY A 36 -10.53 16.67 -20.50
CA GLY A 36 -11.42 15.59 -20.13
C GLY A 36 -12.50 16.06 -19.16
N TYR A 37 -13.65 15.40 -19.22
CA TYR A 37 -14.70 15.49 -18.22
C TYR A 37 -15.07 14.07 -17.80
N MET A 38 -15.24 13.84 -16.51
CA MET A 38 -15.72 12.59 -15.95
C MET A 38 -16.83 12.87 -14.95
N ALA A 39 -17.85 12.02 -14.94
CA ALA A 39 -18.86 11.99 -13.90
C ALA A 39 -19.11 10.55 -13.50
N THR A 40 -19.27 10.33 -12.20
CA THR A 40 -19.70 9.05 -11.63
C THR A 40 -20.92 9.27 -10.76
N HIS A 41 -21.79 8.29 -10.70
CA HIS A 41 -22.95 8.29 -9.80
C HIS A 41 -23.13 6.88 -9.24
N ASN A 42 -23.30 6.80 -7.94
CA ASN A 42 -23.64 5.58 -7.20
C ASN A 42 -24.93 5.82 -6.41
N GLN A 43 -25.82 4.84 -6.46
CA GLN A 43 -27.02 4.79 -5.62
C GLN A 43 -26.97 3.54 -4.77
N ASN A 44 -26.98 3.72 -3.45
CA ASN A 44 -27.01 2.65 -2.45
C ASN A 44 -28.28 2.77 -1.60
N ASP A 45 -29.31 1.99 -1.94
CA ASP A 45 -30.62 2.05 -1.26
C ASP A 45 -30.58 1.47 0.16
N VAL A 46 -29.56 0.68 0.53
CA VAL A 46 -29.42 0.15 1.90
C VAL A 46 -29.01 1.26 2.86
N LEU A 47 -28.13 2.14 2.41
CA LEU A 47 -27.60 3.25 3.19
C LEU A 47 -28.41 4.54 3.00
N ASP A 48 -29.46 4.52 2.13
CA ASP A 48 -30.17 5.72 1.67
C ASP A 48 -29.21 6.80 1.16
N ARG A 49 -28.17 6.36 0.41
CA ARG A 49 -27.02 7.17 -0.01
C ARG A 49 -26.96 7.29 -1.52
N SER A 50 -26.93 8.51 -2.00
CA SER A 50 -26.66 8.84 -3.40
C SER A 50 -25.41 9.70 -3.48
N ALA A 51 -24.43 9.28 -4.27
CA ALA A 51 -23.16 9.97 -4.41
C ALA A 51 -22.87 10.29 -5.89
N THR A 52 -22.61 11.55 -6.18
CA THR A 52 -22.22 12.02 -7.52
C THR A 52 -20.87 12.72 -7.43
N VAL A 53 -19.90 12.29 -8.24
CA VAL A 53 -18.61 12.97 -8.39
C VAL A 53 -18.43 13.43 -9.82
N SER A 54 -18.05 14.68 -10.00
CA SER A 54 -17.73 15.29 -11.29
C SER A 54 -16.30 15.79 -11.31
N ALA A 55 -15.57 15.56 -12.38
CA ALA A 55 -14.18 16.02 -12.52
C ALA A 55 -13.92 16.57 -13.92
N ILE A 56 -13.13 17.63 -13.99
CA ILE A 56 -12.54 18.18 -15.22
C ILE A 56 -11.03 18.00 -15.13
N ASP A 57 -10.43 17.40 -16.14
CA ASP A 57 -8.98 17.27 -16.24
C ASP A 57 -8.43 17.97 -17.48
N TYR A 58 -7.24 18.50 -17.32
CA TYR A 58 -6.51 19.21 -18.36
C TYR A 58 -5.05 18.78 -18.38
N GLN A 59 -4.54 18.52 -19.57
CA GLN A 59 -3.13 18.24 -19.81
C GLN A 59 -2.61 19.16 -20.92
N TYR A 60 -1.45 19.76 -20.70
CA TYR A 60 -0.76 20.60 -21.65
C TYR A 60 0.72 20.24 -21.77
N VAL A 61 1.19 20.04 -23.00
CA VAL A 61 2.59 19.71 -23.33
C VAL A 61 3.11 20.77 -24.30
N PRO A 62 3.51 21.98 -23.80
CA PRO A 62 3.92 23.08 -24.66
C PRO A 62 5.19 22.79 -25.48
N THR A 63 6.12 22.05 -24.88
CA THR A 63 7.39 21.65 -25.52
C THR A 63 7.73 20.22 -25.15
N SER A 64 8.65 19.59 -25.88
CA SER A 64 9.17 18.28 -25.48
C SER A 64 9.85 18.40 -24.10
N GLY A 65 9.35 17.70 -23.13
CA GLY A 65 9.87 17.70 -21.77
C GLY A 65 9.12 18.53 -20.74
N LEU A 66 8.30 19.52 -21.13
CA LEU A 66 7.42 20.22 -20.19
C LEU A 66 5.99 19.70 -20.29
N LYS A 67 5.43 19.29 -19.18
CA LYS A 67 4.06 18.79 -19.06
C LYS A 67 3.39 19.41 -17.86
N VAL A 68 2.20 19.94 -18.04
CA VAL A 68 1.31 20.47 -17.01
C VAL A 68 0.05 19.61 -16.99
N GLU A 69 -0.34 19.15 -15.82
CA GLU A 69 -1.59 18.40 -15.60
C GLU A 69 -2.37 19.06 -14.46
N HIS A 70 -3.67 19.17 -14.67
CA HIS A 70 -4.58 19.70 -13.67
C HIS A 70 -5.85 18.88 -13.65
N VAL A 71 -6.38 18.62 -12.48
CA VAL A 71 -7.73 18.08 -12.28
C VAL A 71 -8.43 18.88 -11.19
N SER A 72 -9.67 19.26 -11.45
CA SER A 72 -10.62 19.76 -10.44
C SER A 72 -11.76 18.79 -10.32
N MET A 73 -12.22 18.55 -9.12
CA MET A 73 -13.30 17.62 -8.84
C MET A 73 -14.25 18.18 -7.78
N ALA A 74 -15.51 17.76 -7.87
CA ALA A 74 -16.52 18.07 -6.88
C ALA A 74 -17.32 16.81 -6.55
N SER A 75 -17.63 16.60 -5.28
CA SER A 75 -18.53 15.55 -4.80
C SER A 75 -19.82 16.16 -4.28
N ASN A 76 -20.92 15.46 -4.51
CA ASN A 76 -22.22 15.77 -3.93
C ASN A 76 -22.84 14.46 -3.46
N ILE A 77 -23.08 14.38 -2.16
CA ILE A 77 -23.57 13.18 -1.49
C ILE A 77 -24.85 13.56 -0.75
N SER A 78 -25.85 12.69 -0.76
CA SER A 78 -27.09 12.90 -0.02
C SER A 78 -26.79 13.10 1.47
N ASP A 79 -27.44 14.12 2.06
CA ASP A 79 -27.32 14.47 3.47
C ASP A 79 -25.92 14.89 3.96
N GLU A 80 -24.98 15.15 3.02
CA GLU A 80 -23.64 15.67 3.30
C GLU A 80 -23.43 17.01 2.55
N ASP A 81 -22.51 17.85 3.02
CA ASP A 81 -22.12 19.07 2.31
C ASP A 81 -21.34 18.72 1.03
N SER A 82 -21.40 19.61 0.04
CA SER A 82 -20.71 19.40 -1.24
C SER A 82 -19.24 19.71 -1.11
N GLY A 83 -18.38 18.75 -1.48
CA GLY A 83 -16.94 18.88 -1.41
C GLY A 83 -16.28 19.26 -2.73
N PHE A 84 -15.12 19.90 -2.63
CA PHE A 84 -14.28 20.30 -3.76
C PHE A 84 -12.82 19.88 -3.57
N GLY A 85 -12.17 19.52 -4.67
CA GLY A 85 -10.76 19.24 -4.67
C GLY A 85 -10.06 19.56 -6.00
N SER A 86 -8.77 19.77 -5.94
CA SER A 86 -7.94 19.98 -7.11
C SER A 86 -6.55 19.42 -6.93
N ARG A 87 -5.94 19.04 -8.06
CA ARG A 87 -4.53 18.64 -8.14
C ARG A 87 -3.90 19.30 -9.35
N THR A 88 -2.74 19.89 -9.16
CA THR A 88 -1.90 20.43 -10.25
C THR A 88 -0.53 19.77 -10.19
N MET A 89 -0.05 19.29 -11.31
CA MET A 89 1.29 18.74 -11.45
C MET A 89 2.01 19.38 -12.62
N VAL A 90 3.23 19.83 -12.39
CA VAL A 90 4.15 20.33 -13.41
C VAL A 90 5.38 19.45 -13.43
N SER A 91 5.67 18.83 -14.55
CA SER A 91 6.91 18.07 -14.74
C SER A 91 7.74 18.65 -15.88
N TYR A 92 9.03 18.83 -15.61
CA TYR A 92 9.99 19.34 -16.59
C TYR A 92 11.19 18.40 -16.71
N ARG A 93 11.43 17.94 -17.92
CA ARG A 93 12.54 17.06 -18.27
C ARG A 93 13.46 17.75 -19.28
N PRO A 94 14.46 18.53 -18.82
CA PRO A 94 15.41 19.22 -19.71
C PRO A 94 16.33 18.26 -20.48
N SER A 95 16.59 17.09 -19.93
CA SER A 95 17.36 16.01 -20.57
C SER A 95 16.78 14.65 -20.28
N LYS A 96 17.32 13.59 -20.91
CA LYS A 96 16.90 12.22 -20.61
C LYS A 96 17.26 11.77 -19.18
N GLU A 97 18.26 12.41 -18.57
CA GLU A 97 18.73 12.10 -17.23
C GLU A 97 17.99 12.85 -16.11
N ILE A 98 17.53 14.08 -16.38
CA ILE A 98 17.01 14.99 -15.35
C ILE A 98 15.51 15.19 -15.50
N LYS A 99 14.78 15.08 -14.39
CA LYS A 99 13.38 15.46 -14.29
C LYS A 99 13.16 16.26 -13.01
N TYR A 100 12.46 17.38 -13.13
CA TYR A 100 11.89 18.16 -12.04
C TYR A 100 10.39 17.91 -11.95
N LEU A 101 9.85 17.95 -10.75
CA LEU A 101 8.43 17.80 -10.46
C LEU A 101 8.01 18.87 -9.45
N ALA A 102 6.85 19.47 -9.67
CA ALA A 102 6.15 20.27 -8.68
C ALA A 102 4.68 19.83 -8.66
N GLU A 103 4.14 19.60 -7.48
CA GLU A 103 2.77 19.17 -7.29
C GLU A 103 2.09 20.02 -6.23
N TYR A 104 0.80 20.26 -6.39
CA TYR A 104 -0.07 20.88 -5.41
C TYR A 104 -1.39 20.12 -5.36
N TYR A 105 -1.84 19.80 -4.15
CA TYR A 105 -3.14 19.19 -3.86
C TYR A 105 -3.93 20.12 -2.96
N TYR A 106 -5.23 20.20 -3.21
CA TYR A 106 -6.19 20.81 -2.32
C TYR A 106 -7.43 19.93 -2.29
N PHE A 107 -7.82 19.47 -1.13
CA PHE A 107 -9.03 18.71 -0.87
C PHE A 107 -9.67 19.32 0.36
N ASP A 108 -10.89 19.87 0.22
CA ASP A 108 -11.62 20.38 1.38
C ASP A 108 -12.11 19.24 2.28
N GLU A 109 -12.64 19.58 3.43
CA GLU A 109 -13.10 18.63 4.45
C GLU A 109 -14.31 17.80 4.02
N ASP A 110 -15.12 18.33 3.08
CA ASP A 110 -16.35 17.72 2.59
C ASP A 110 -16.13 16.87 1.34
N LEU A 111 -14.94 16.95 0.72
CA LEU A 111 -14.66 16.15 -0.47
C LEU A 111 -14.66 14.66 -0.13
N ASN A 112 -15.54 13.91 -0.78
CA ASN A 112 -15.59 12.46 -0.66
C ASN A 112 -15.89 11.81 -2.02
N ILE A 113 -14.93 11.01 -2.51
CA ILE A 113 -15.02 10.34 -3.81
C ILE A 113 -15.02 8.81 -3.67
N ASN A 114 -15.18 8.28 -2.44
CA ASN A 114 -14.93 6.88 -2.13
C ASN A 114 -16.02 5.92 -2.59
N ASP A 115 -17.19 6.39 -3.04
CA ASP A 115 -18.25 5.51 -3.54
C ASP A 115 -17.88 4.79 -4.86
N MET A 116 -17.17 5.47 -5.77
CA MET A 116 -16.65 4.86 -7.02
C MET A 116 -15.18 5.19 -7.29
N GLY A 117 -14.50 5.81 -6.35
CA GLY A 117 -13.10 6.19 -6.40
C GLY A 117 -12.35 5.74 -5.14
N TYR A 118 -11.17 6.28 -4.97
CA TYR A 118 -10.39 6.11 -3.75
C TYR A 118 -9.69 7.41 -3.39
N MET A 119 -9.90 7.86 -2.17
CA MET A 119 -9.19 8.96 -1.56
C MET A 119 -8.79 8.54 -0.14
N TRP A 120 -7.51 8.65 0.18
CA TRP A 120 -6.99 8.23 1.49
C TRP A 120 -7.31 9.26 2.58
N ARG A 121 -7.39 10.56 2.21
CA ARG A 121 -7.86 11.64 3.10
C ARG A 121 -8.40 12.81 2.30
N ASN A 122 -9.33 13.52 2.89
CA ASN A 122 -9.77 14.88 2.60
C ASN A 122 -9.12 15.86 3.61
N ASP A 123 -9.56 17.09 3.67
CA ASP A 123 -9.02 18.15 4.55
C ASP A 123 -7.48 18.25 4.41
N LEU A 124 -7.02 18.53 3.19
CA LEU A 124 -5.62 18.51 2.83
C LEU A 124 -5.25 19.62 1.86
N SER A 125 -4.26 20.42 2.24
CA SER A 125 -3.49 21.27 1.34
C SER A 125 -2.05 20.82 1.36
N SER A 126 -1.53 20.34 0.22
CA SER A 126 -0.19 19.77 0.15
C SER A 126 0.55 20.27 -1.07
N TYR A 127 1.83 20.61 -0.92
CA TYR A 127 2.71 20.88 -2.04
C TYR A 127 3.98 20.04 -1.98
N GLY A 128 4.41 19.59 -3.14
CA GLY A 128 5.57 18.72 -3.29
C GLY A 128 6.54 19.22 -4.35
N LEU A 129 7.83 19.05 -4.11
CA LEU A 129 8.90 19.32 -5.05
C LEU A 129 9.76 18.07 -5.21
N GLY A 130 10.03 17.69 -6.46
CA GLY A 130 10.78 16.48 -6.78
C GLY A 130 11.93 16.77 -7.75
N PHE A 131 13.03 16.08 -7.55
CA PHE A 131 14.17 16.03 -8.46
C PHE A 131 14.58 14.59 -8.69
N ASN A 132 14.60 14.19 -9.97
CA ASN A 132 15.07 12.85 -10.35
C ASN A 132 16.28 12.99 -11.28
N TYR A 133 17.34 12.25 -10.97
CA TYR A 133 18.49 12.05 -11.83
C TYR A 133 18.64 10.57 -12.14
N THR A 134 18.67 10.21 -13.43
CA THR A 134 18.85 8.83 -13.89
C THR A 134 19.95 8.78 -14.93
N LYS A 135 20.98 7.99 -14.68
CA LYS A 135 22.08 7.74 -15.62
C LYS A 135 22.04 6.29 -16.10
N THR A 136 22.09 6.10 -17.41
CA THR A 136 22.11 4.78 -18.06
C THR A 136 23.29 4.60 -19.02
N ASP A 137 24.02 5.68 -19.27
CA ASP A 137 25.18 5.69 -20.16
C ASP A 137 26.47 5.62 -19.31
N PHE A 138 26.99 4.41 -19.16
CA PHE A 138 28.21 4.12 -18.43
C PHE A 138 29.27 3.51 -19.40
N PRO A 139 30.56 3.76 -19.17
CA PRO A 139 31.64 3.14 -19.95
C PRO A 139 31.53 1.61 -20.00
N GLU A 140 32.03 1.01 -21.06
CA GLU A 140 31.95 -0.45 -21.26
C GLU A 140 32.65 -1.25 -20.16
N ASP A 141 33.72 -0.71 -19.58
CA ASP A 141 34.47 -1.29 -18.47
C ASP A 141 33.79 -1.09 -17.10
N SER A 142 32.79 -0.22 -16.99
CA SER A 142 32.02 -0.05 -15.77
C SER A 142 31.17 -1.27 -15.44
N ASN A 143 31.12 -1.67 -14.18
CA ASN A 143 30.18 -2.68 -13.69
C ASN A 143 28.75 -2.16 -13.52
N THR A 144 28.55 -0.83 -13.56
CA THR A 144 27.24 -0.19 -13.41
C THR A 144 26.48 -0.20 -14.73
N ASN A 145 25.20 -0.55 -14.67
CA ASN A 145 24.27 -0.53 -15.80
C ASN A 145 23.35 0.70 -15.77
N ASN A 146 22.81 1.01 -14.60
CA ASN A 146 21.98 2.18 -14.38
C ASN A 146 22.13 2.69 -12.96
N GLN A 147 21.86 3.98 -12.77
CA GLN A 147 21.87 4.64 -11.47
C GLN A 147 20.75 5.68 -11.44
N SER A 148 20.02 5.75 -10.34
CA SER A 148 18.99 6.77 -10.14
C SER A 148 19.06 7.35 -8.74
N HIS A 149 18.78 8.66 -8.67
CA HIS A 149 18.67 9.44 -7.45
C HIS A 149 17.35 10.23 -7.54
N ASN A 150 16.50 10.07 -6.53
CA ASN A 150 15.26 10.84 -6.40
C ASN A 150 15.29 11.57 -5.07
N PHE A 151 15.00 12.87 -5.11
CA PHE A 151 14.79 13.70 -3.93
C PHE A 151 13.39 14.27 -4.02
N ASP A 152 12.62 14.13 -2.95
CA ASP A 152 11.30 14.71 -2.86
C ASP A 152 11.15 15.44 -1.51
N TYR A 153 10.47 16.57 -1.55
CA TYR A 153 10.05 17.38 -0.41
C TYR A 153 8.53 17.51 -0.46
N TRP A 154 7.89 17.40 0.68
CA TRP A 154 6.46 17.58 0.83
C TRP A 154 6.14 18.35 2.11
N ASP A 155 5.14 19.21 2.02
CA ASP A 155 4.52 19.90 3.14
C ASP A 155 3.00 19.71 3.04
N GLU A 156 2.38 19.32 4.14
CA GLU A 156 0.98 18.94 4.23
C GLU A 156 0.33 19.70 5.39
N ASN A 157 -0.77 20.39 5.10
CA ASN A 157 -1.55 21.16 6.05
C ASN A 157 -3.03 20.81 5.91
N ASN A 158 -3.82 20.99 6.98
CA ASN A 158 -5.28 20.91 6.91
C ASN A 158 -5.89 22.27 6.48
N SER A 159 -7.24 22.33 6.40
CA SER A 159 -7.98 23.56 6.05
C SER A 159 -7.79 24.70 7.05
N ASP A 160 -7.51 24.39 8.32
CA ASP A 160 -7.15 25.35 9.37
C ASP A 160 -5.69 25.83 9.28
N ASN A 161 -4.97 25.44 8.24
CA ASN A 161 -3.55 25.74 8.02
C ASN A 161 -2.65 25.21 9.15
N GLU A 162 -3.03 24.11 9.77
CA GLU A 162 -2.23 23.41 10.74
C GLU A 162 -1.31 22.42 10.03
N ASN A 163 -0.01 22.45 10.34
CA ASN A 163 0.95 21.53 9.74
C ASN A 163 0.68 20.08 10.22
N LEU A 164 0.35 19.23 9.29
CA LEU A 164 0.14 17.81 9.52
C LEU A 164 1.46 17.06 9.39
N ASN A 165 2.21 17.35 8.34
CA ASN A 165 3.43 16.61 8.04
C ASN A 165 4.33 17.40 7.09
N GLU A 166 5.60 17.52 7.42
CA GLU A 166 6.64 18.02 6.52
C GLU A 166 7.72 16.94 6.41
N PHE A 167 8.00 16.49 5.18
CA PHE A 167 8.94 15.39 5.01
C PHE A 167 9.82 15.49 3.78
N TYR A 168 10.96 14.82 3.87
CA TYR A 168 11.99 14.73 2.86
C TYR A 168 12.26 13.28 2.55
N THR A 169 12.36 12.94 1.27
CA THR A 169 12.77 11.59 0.85
C THR A 169 14.00 11.65 -0.04
N TYR A 170 14.84 10.64 0.11
CA TYR A 170 15.94 10.38 -0.81
C TYR A 170 15.95 8.89 -1.15
N PHE A 171 15.76 8.59 -2.43
CA PHE A 171 15.84 7.24 -2.93
C PHE A 171 17.01 7.12 -3.90
N PHE A 172 17.92 6.20 -3.60
CA PHE A 172 19.03 5.80 -4.45
C PHE A 172 18.83 4.37 -4.93
N ARG A 173 19.09 4.14 -6.22
CA ARG A 173 19.17 2.80 -6.79
C ARG A 173 20.32 2.70 -7.77
N GLN A 174 21.07 1.58 -7.69
CA GLN A 174 22.08 1.21 -8.66
C GLN A 174 21.87 -0.23 -9.14
N GLY A 175 21.76 -0.39 -10.45
CA GLY A 175 21.77 -1.68 -11.12
C GLY A 175 23.15 -1.96 -11.73
N PHE A 176 23.56 -3.21 -11.66
CA PHE A 176 24.86 -3.68 -12.19
C PHE A 176 24.69 -4.52 -13.44
N LYS A 177 25.73 -4.60 -14.29
CA LYS A 177 25.75 -5.46 -15.48
C LYS A 177 25.54 -6.94 -15.16
N SER A 178 25.88 -7.35 -13.94
CA SER A 178 25.60 -8.69 -13.41
C SER A 178 24.11 -8.96 -13.12
N THR A 179 23.21 -8.00 -13.38
CA THR A 179 21.77 -8.02 -13.02
C THR A 179 21.48 -7.87 -11.52
N SER A 180 22.50 -7.71 -10.68
CA SER A 180 22.30 -7.35 -9.27
C SER A 180 21.88 -5.90 -9.12
N SER A 181 21.33 -5.55 -7.97
CA SER A 181 21.01 -4.16 -7.64
C SER A 181 21.06 -3.90 -6.15
N ILE A 182 21.39 -2.65 -5.82
CA ILE A 182 21.24 -2.10 -4.47
C ILE A 182 20.24 -0.95 -4.52
N SER A 183 19.53 -0.72 -3.43
CA SER A 183 18.77 0.50 -3.21
C SER A 183 18.83 0.94 -1.77
N VAL A 184 18.79 2.27 -1.58
CA VAL A 184 18.72 2.95 -0.30
C VAL A 184 17.53 3.88 -0.35
N ASN A 185 16.71 3.89 0.67
CA ASN A 185 15.65 4.85 0.88
C ASN A 185 15.85 5.52 2.24
N ILE A 186 15.84 6.84 2.26
CA ILE A 186 15.91 7.66 3.47
C ILE A 186 14.68 8.55 3.46
N PHE A 187 13.95 8.53 4.54
CA PHE A 187 12.82 9.40 4.80
C PHE A 187 13.08 10.11 6.12
N ALA A 188 12.84 11.41 6.16
CA ALA A 188 12.89 12.19 7.38
C ALA A 188 11.66 13.09 7.43
N LYS A 189 11.00 13.15 8.59
CA LYS A 189 9.88 14.04 8.83
C LYS A 189 10.19 15.01 9.96
N ALA A 190 9.65 16.21 9.86
CA ALA A 190 9.63 17.19 10.94
C ALA A 190 8.53 16.85 11.95
N GLU A 191 8.39 17.64 12.99
CA GLU A 191 7.25 17.58 13.90
C GLU A 191 5.97 18.05 13.20
N GLY A 192 4.83 17.49 13.59
CA GLY A 192 3.53 17.80 12.99
C GLY A 192 2.38 17.32 13.87
N LYS A 193 1.20 17.17 13.24
CA LYS A 193 -0.02 16.70 13.88
C LYS A 193 -0.55 15.45 13.16
N ASP A 194 -0.99 14.46 13.91
CA ASP A 194 -1.68 13.29 13.39
C ASP A 194 -3.15 13.36 13.81
N ASP A 195 -4.00 13.74 12.88
CA ASP A 195 -5.45 13.82 13.04
C ASP A 195 -6.16 12.55 12.53
N GLU A 196 -5.44 11.67 11.81
CA GLU A 196 -6.01 10.41 11.34
C GLU A 196 -6.21 9.41 12.46
N ILE A 197 -5.20 9.25 13.33
CA ILE A 197 -5.29 8.34 14.47
C ILE A 197 -6.39 8.79 15.46
N THR A 198 -6.69 10.08 15.52
CA THR A 198 -7.71 10.65 16.39
C THR A 198 -9.09 10.79 15.74
N ARG A 199 -9.23 10.50 14.45
CA ARG A 199 -10.46 10.72 13.68
C ARG A 199 -11.72 10.27 14.44
N GLY A 200 -12.68 11.19 14.62
CA GLY A 200 -13.91 10.98 15.37
C GLY A 200 -13.74 11.01 16.90
N SER A 201 -12.58 11.38 17.44
CA SER A 201 -12.40 11.64 18.87
C SER A 201 -12.90 13.05 19.22
N ILE A 202 -13.76 13.13 20.25
CA ILE A 202 -14.23 14.41 20.79
C ILE A 202 -13.19 15.01 21.75
N ALA A 203 -12.38 14.16 22.38
CA ALA A 203 -11.47 14.57 23.44
C ALA A 203 -10.16 15.18 22.93
N ALA A 204 -9.69 14.74 21.75
CA ALA A 204 -8.46 15.24 21.14
C ALA A 204 -8.61 15.19 19.62
N PRO A 205 -8.62 16.35 18.92
CA PRO A 205 -8.78 16.39 17.47
C PRO A 205 -7.52 15.92 16.71
N PHE A 206 -6.36 15.91 17.35
CA PHE A 206 -5.09 15.46 16.79
C PHE A 206 -4.15 14.95 17.89
N LEU A 207 -3.14 14.18 17.50
CA LEU A 207 -1.94 13.94 18.32
C LEU A 207 -0.78 14.78 17.78
N LYS A 208 0.02 15.33 18.69
CA LYS A 208 1.32 15.91 18.34
C LYS A 208 2.33 14.79 18.11
N VAL A 209 2.98 14.86 16.96
CA VAL A 209 4.03 13.92 16.56
C VAL A 209 5.31 14.70 16.34
N GLY A 210 6.39 14.28 16.95
CA GLY A 210 7.71 14.85 16.78
C GLY A 210 8.38 14.37 15.48
N SER A 211 9.65 14.76 15.33
CA SER A 211 10.44 14.36 14.16
C SER A 211 10.68 12.84 14.11
N GLY A 212 10.76 12.32 12.90
CA GLY A 212 11.00 10.91 12.67
C GLY A 212 11.91 10.65 11.46
N TYR A 213 12.39 9.43 11.34
CA TYR A 213 13.14 9.00 10.17
C TYR A 213 12.85 7.54 9.83
N ASN A 214 13.02 7.20 8.55
CA ASN A 214 13.05 5.83 8.06
C ASN A 214 14.28 5.66 7.16
N PHE A 215 15.02 4.59 7.40
CA PHE A 215 16.12 4.14 6.56
C PHE A 215 15.84 2.73 6.06
N GLU A 216 15.90 2.55 4.75
CA GLU A 216 15.78 1.23 4.12
C GLU A 216 16.98 0.95 3.23
N PHE A 217 17.51 -0.25 3.33
CA PHE A 217 18.51 -0.79 2.44
C PHE A 217 18.00 -2.08 1.82
N SER A 218 18.16 -2.24 0.51
CA SER A 218 17.91 -3.53 -0.13
C SER A 218 18.98 -3.91 -1.12
N TYR A 219 19.25 -5.20 -1.18
CA TYR A 219 20.12 -5.83 -2.14
C TYR A 219 19.40 -6.98 -2.85
N ARG A 220 19.57 -7.04 -4.17
CA ARG A 220 19.16 -8.17 -4.99
C ARG A 220 20.41 -8.76 -5.64
N SER A 221 20.64 -10.05 -5.49
CA SER A 221 21.73 -10.75 -6.12
C SER A 221 21.58 -10.82 -7.65
N PRO A 222 22.65 -11.03 -8.39
CA PRO A 222 22.55 -11.51 -9.76
C PRO A 222 21.87 -12.87 -9.78
N SER A 223 21.42 -13.26 -10.97
CA SER A 223 20.99 -14.64 -11.21
C SER A 223 22.22 -15.53 -11.37
N TYR A 224 22.48 -16.39 -10.40
CA TYR A 224 23.61 -17.31 -10.44
C TYR A 224 23.30 -18.58 -11.25
N LYS A 225 24.31 -19.17 -11.87
CA LYS A 225 24.22 -20.42 -12.66
C LYS A 225 23.06 -20.36 -13.68
N ASN A 226 23.08 -19.34 -14.57
CA ASN A 226 22.07 -19.14 -15.60
C ASN A 226 20.63 -19.05 -15.08
N GLY A 227 20.44 -18.44 -13.90
CA GLY A 227 19.11 -18.22 -13.31
C GLY A 227 18.67 -19.28 -12.31
N VAL A 228 19.50 -20.28 -12.00
CA VAL A 228 19.15 -21.32 -11.03
C VAL A 228 18.94 -20.75 -9.63
N TRP A 229 19.78 -19.81 -9.19
CA TRP A 229 19.71 -19.19 -7.87
C TRP A 229 19.57 -17.69 -7.94
N GLY A 230 18.82 -17.13 -7.02
CA GLY A 230 18.77 -15.71 -6.75
C GLY A 230 18.33 -15.44 -5.31
N TYR A 231 18.85 -14.39 -4.70
CA TYR A 231 18.43 -13.99 -3.36
C TYR A 231 18.26 -12.47 -3.26
N ARG A 232 17.48 -12.06 -2.29
CA ARG A 232 17.31 -10.67 -1.90
C ARG A 232 17.42 -10.54 -0.39
N PHE A 233 17.91 -9.38 0.03
CA PHE A 233 18.07 -9.03 1.42
C PHE A 233 17.60 -7.61 1.62
N GLY A 234 16.96 -7.30 2.73
CA GLY A 234 16.54 -5.96 3.07
C GLY A 234 16.62 -5.71 4.57
N LEU A 235 16.97 -4.48 4.91
CA LEU A 235 16.97 -3.92 6.25
C LEU A 235 16.16 -2.65 6.27
N GLN A 236 15.42 -2.40 7.34
CA GLN A 236 14.74 -1.14 7.62
C GLN A 236 14.90 -0.79 9.08
N SER A 237 15.12 0.49 9.34
CA SER A 237 15.08 1.09 10.68
C SER A 237 14.26 2.38 10.58
N GLU A 238 13.27 2.53 11.47
CA GLU A 238 12.36 3.68 11.48
C GLU A 238 12.14 4.11 12.92
N THR A 239 11.95 5.40 13.14
CA THR A 239 11.66 5.98 14.45
C THR A 239 10.65 7.10 14.31
N ASP A 240 9.61 7.08 15.13
CA ASP A 240 8.65 8.15 15.33
C ASP A 240 8.73 8.65 16.78
N ASP A 241 8.65 9.96 16.96
CA ASP A 241 8.67 10.60 18.28
C ASP A 241 7.24 11.05 18.63
N TYR A 242 6.72 10.62 19.75
CA TYR A 242 5.44 11.05 20.32
C TYR A 242 5.62 11.94 21.56
N PHE A 243 6.82 12.54 21.73
CA PHE A 243 7.25 13.34 22.88
C PHE A 243 7.28 12.56 24.21
N ALA A 244 6.25 11.79 24.50
CA ALA A 244 6.17 10.95 25.72
C ALA A 244 7.02 9.68 25.59
N PHE A 245 7.22 9.18 24.39
CA PHE A 245 8.04 8.00 24.04
C PHE A 245 8.44 8.03 22.56
N LYS A 246 9.40 7.19 22.22
CA LYS A 246 9.78 6.93 20.83
C LYS A 246 9.29 5.56 20.40
N ASP A 247 8.59 5.52 19.27
CA ASP A 247 8.30 4.29 18.55
C ASP A 247 9.49 3.95 17.65
N SER A 248 10.03 2.77 17.77
CA SER A 248 11.21 2.35 17.01
C SER A 248 10.97 1.01 16.33
N HIS A 249 11.17 0.97 15.01
CA HIS A 249 11.00 -0.23 14.20
C HIS A 249 12.32 -0.74 13.66
N LYS A 250 12.45 -2.06 13.58
CA LYS A 250 13.53 -2.75 12.87
C LYS A 250 12.95 -3.91 12.09
N LYS A 251 13.25 -3.96 10.80
CA LYS A 251 12.78 -5.01 9.91
C LYS A 251 13.94 -5.62 9.13
N ILE A 252 13.97 -6.94 9.09
CA ILE A 252 14.88 -7.71 8.26
C ILE A 252 14.05 -8.59 7.35
N ASN A 253 14.40 -8.66 6.08
CA ASN A 253 13.79 -9.60 5.15
C ASN A 253 14.84 -10.32 4.30
N VAL A 254 14.56 -11.60 4.01
CA VAL A 254 15.40 -12.46 3.16
C VAL A 254 14.48 -13.19 2.20
N GLY A 255 14.84 -13.17 0.91
CA GLY A 255 14.14 -13.93 -0.12
C GLY A 255 15.12 -14.77 -0.91
N ILE A 256 14.72 -16.01 -1.23
CA ILE A 256 15.50 -16.95 -2.04
C ILE A 256 14.60 -17.46 -3.15
N ASN A 257 15.13 -17.52 -4.38
CA ASN A 257 14.52 -18.22 -5.50
C ASN A 257 15.49 -19.32 -5.95
N PHE A 258 14.95 -20.49 -6.23
CA PHE A 258 15.70 -21.64 -6.72
C PHE A 258 14.94 -22.27 -7.89
N ASN A 259 15.57 -22.25 -9.07
CA ASN A 259 15.02 -22.77 -10.32
C ASN A 259 15.94 -23.89 -10.83
N PRO A 260 15.82 -25.13 -10.30
CA PRO A 260 16.74 -26.23 -10.69
C PRO A 260 16.55 -26.66 -12.13
N ARG A 261 15.39 -26.37 -12.72
CA ARG A 261 15.03 -26.63 -14.12
C ARG A 261 14.14 -25.50 -14.61
N ASP A 262 14.04 -25.30 -15.93
CA ASP A 262 13.19 -24.28 -16.55
C ASP A 262 11.71 -24.43 -16.19
N ASN A 263 11.26 -25.65 -15.92
CA ASN A 263 9.88 -25.98 -15.57
C ASN A 263 9.65 -26.15 -14.07
N LEU A 264 10.64 -25.88 -13.20
CA LEU A 264 10.50 -26.06 -11.74
C LEU A 264 11.14 -24.89 -10.99
N ARG A 265 10.34 -24.24 -10.18
CA ARG A 265 10.73 -23.09 -9.35
C ARG A 265 10.31 -23.31 -7.89
N PHE A 266 11.20 -22.94 -6.98
CA PHE A 266 10.94 -22.79 -5.55
C PHE A 266 11.23 -21.37 -5.13
N TRP A 267 10.50 -20.87 -4.14
CA TRP A 267 10.77 -19.59 -3.49
C TRP A 267 10.54 -19.65 -2.01
N MET A 268 11.29 -18.84 -1.30
CA MET A 268 11.13 -18.56 0.11
C MET A 268 11.25 -17.07 0.34
N PHE A 269 10.40 -16.52 1.17
CA PHE A 269 10.53 -15.17 1.69
C PHE A 269 10.23 -15.18 3.19
N LEU A 270 11.17 -14.70 3.98
CA LEU A 270 11.08 -14.54 5.42
C LEU A 270 11.22 -13.06 5.75
N MET A 271 10.33 -12.53 6.57
CA MET A 271 10.42 -11.21 7.16
C MET A 271 10.27 -11.32 8.67
N HIS A 272 11.14 -10.63 9.39
CA HIS A 272 10.99 -10.40 10.82
C HIS A 272 10.98 -8.90 11.07
N HIS A 273 9.99 -8.43 11.81
CA HIS A 273 9.77 -7.05 12.19
C HIS A 273 9.63 -6.98 13.71
N SER A 274 10.41 -6.14 14.36
CA SER A 274 10.26 -5.80 15.76
C SER A 274 9.99 -4.31 15.90
N ARG A 275 9.09 -3.95 16.79
CA ARG A 275 8.67 -2.59 17.04
C ARG A 275 8.57 -2.37 18.54
N THR A 276 9.13 -1.30 19.04
CA THR A 276 9.08 -0.91 20.44
C THR A 276 8.17 0.29 20.59
N ASN A 277 7.25 0.26 21.54
CA ASN A 277 6.23 1.30 21.75
C ASN A 277 5.32 1.58 20.54
N TRP A 278 4.94 0.55 19.77
CA TRP A 278 3.96 0.73 18.72
C TRP A 278 2.65 1.28 19.26
N LEU A 279 2.29 2.49 18.85
CA LEU A 279 1.05 3.16 19.24
C LEU A 279 -0.14 2.61 18.45
N ASN A 280 -1.22 2.30 19.16
CA ASN A 280 -2.51 1.91 18.56
C ASN A 280 -3.66 2.53 19.36
N ARG A 281 -4.65 3.07 18.65
CA ARG A 281 -5.90 3.54 19.27
C ARG A 281 -6.78 2.35 19.61
N ILE A 282 -7.26 2.28 20.84
CA ILE A 282 -8.09 1.19 21.36
C ILE A 282 -9.56 1.60 21.38
N SER A 283 -9.84 2.80 21.87
CA SER A 283 -11.18 3.38 21.91
C SER A 283 -11.06 4.90 21.85
N ASP A 284 -12.14 5.64 21.92
CA ASP A 284 -12.25 7.09 21.71
C ASP A 284 -10.96 7.87 22.00
N ASN A 285 -10.61 8.10 23.26
CA ASN A 285 -9.39 8.80 23.69
C ASN A 285 -8.43 7.89 24.44
N TYR A 286 -8.47 6.58 24.19
CA TYR A 286 -7.60 5.62 24.86
C TYR A 286 -6.69 4.92 23.86
N TYR A 287 -5.38 4.99 24.10
CA TYR A 287 -4.30 4.46 23.26
C TYR A 287 -3.47 3.46 24.03
N GLY A 288 -2.92 2.48 23.35
CA GLY A 288 -1.97 1.53 23.89
C GLY A 288 -0.64 1.58 23.13
N THR A 289 0.47 1.49 23.86
CA THR A 289 1.79 1.23 23.25
C THR A 289 2.23 -0.19 23.53
N TYR A 290 2.75 -0.87 22.49
CA TYR A 290 3.08 -2.29 22.53
C TYR A 290 4.49 -2.55 22.05
N ASP A 291 5.16 -3.53 22.64
CA ASP A 291 6.33 -4.16 22.01
C ASP A 291 5.85 -5.27 21.08
N GLN A 292 5.94 -5.00 19.77
CA GLN A 292 5.45 -5.88 18.73
C GLN A 292 6.58 -6.71 18.12
N LYS A 293 6.30 -7.98 17.86
CA LYS A 293 7.12 -8.86 17.01
C LYS A 293 6.23 -9.51 15.97
N GLN A 294 6.56 -9.27 14.71
CA GLN A 294 5.89 -9.89 13.57
C GLN A 294 6.87 -10.80 12.84
N THR A 295 6.42 -11.99 12.49
CA THR A 295 7.15 -12.88 11.60
C THR A 295 6.22 -13.30 10.46
N PHE A 296 6.67 -13.09 9.23
CA PHE A 296 5.98 -13.52 8.02
C PHE A 296 6.85 -14.49 7.25
N LEU A 297 6.27 -15.60 6.84
CA LEU A 297 6.92 -16.61 6.00
C LEU A 297 6.04 -16.92 4.79
N ASN A 298 6.62 -16.84 3.60
CA ASN A 298 6.01 -17.26 2.34
C ASN A 298 6.93 -18.30 1.69
N LEU A 299 6.42 -19.51 1.50
CA LEU A 299 7.11 -20.60 0.82
C LEU A 299 6.27 -21.04 -0.37
N GLY A 300 6.92 -21.45 -1.44
CA GLY A 300 6.17 -22.06 -2.51
C GLY A 300 7.02 -22.78 -3.54
N SER A 301 6.32 -23.55 -4.37
CA SER A 301 6.86 -24.19 -5.54
C SER A 301 5.89 -24.11 -6.70
N ARG A 302 6.41 -24.06 -7.91
CA ARG A 302 5.66 -24.17 -9.15
C ARG A 302 6.39 -25.11 -10.09
N TRP A 303 5.65 -26.12 -10.54
CA TRP A 303 6.16 -27.13 -11.44
C TRP A 303 5.23 -27.30 -12.64
N TYR A 304 5.83 -27.33 -13.81
CA TYR A 304 5.16 -27.65 -15.09
C TYR A 304 5.65 -29.02 -15.54
N PRO A 305 4.93 -30.12 -15.15
CA PRO A 305 5.30 -31.48 -15.59
C PRO A 305 5.33 -31.61 -17.11
N THR A 306 4.36 -30.99 -17.78
CA THR A 306 4.23 -30.82 -19.23
C THR A 306 3.84 -29.36 -19.54
N ASN A 307 3.75 -29.01 -20.82
CA ASN A 307 3.29 -27.67 -21.24
C ASN A 307 1.83 -27.38 -20.81
N ASP A 308 1.02 -28.44 -20.69
CA ASP A 308 -0.43 -28.33 -20.38
C ASP A 308 -0.73 -28.48 -18.89
N GLN A 309 0.28 -28.78 -18.05
CA GLN A 309 0.09 -29.06 -16.63
C GLN A 309 0.87 -28.08 -15.75
N GLU A 310 0.23 -27.60 -14.71
CA GLU A 310 0.84 -26.79 -13.65
C GLU A 310 0.44 -27.33 -12.28
N LEU A 311 1.44 -27.58 -11.43
CA LEU A 311 1.26 -27.82 -10.01
C LEU A 311 1.89 -26.67 -9.22
N GLN A 312 1.10 -25.99 -8.40
CA GLN A 312 1.56 -24.95 -7.49
C GLN A 312 1.25 -25.34 -6.05
N ILE A 313 2.25 -25.21 -5.19
CA ILE A 313 2.10 -25.33 -3.74
C ILE A 313 2.53 -24.01 -3.13
N LYS A 314 1.74 -23.44 -2.22
CA LYS A 314 2.00 -22.17 -1.55
C LYS A 314 1.63 -22.26 -0.07
N LEU A 315 2.51 -21.77 0.79
CA LEU A 315 2.28 -21.58 2.21
C LEU A 315 2.61 -20.14 2.57
N GLU A 316 1.66 -19.44 3.15
CA GLU A 316 1.86 -18.14 3.78
C GLU A 316 1.43 -18.22 5.24
N THR A 317 2.25 -17.71 6.12
CA THR A 317 1.90 -17.61 7.54
C THR A 317 2.44 -16.32 8.14
N THR A 318 1.65 -15.73 9.01
CA THR A 318 1.99 -14.52 9.76
C THR A 318 1.73 -14.76 11.24
N SER A 319 2.65 -14.35 12.07
CA SER A 319 2.51 -14.31 13.52
C SER A 319 2.71 -12.87 13.98
N TYR A 320 1.71 -12.30 14.63
CA TYR A 320 1.78 -11.04 15.39
C TYR A 320 1.78 -11.33 16.86
N ARG A 321 2.70 -10.71 17.59
CA ARG A 321 2.83 -10.82 19.04
C ARG A 321 2.98 -9.42 19.60
N ASN A 322 1.94 -8.92 20.24
CA ASN A 322 1.94 -7.67 20.96
C ASN A 322 1.79 -8.00 22.43
N GLN A 323 2.84 -7.79 23.20
CA GLN A 323 2.80 -8.01 24.65
C GLN A 323 1.93 -6.93 25.30
N LYS A 324 1.43 -7.20 26.51
CA LYS A 324 0.68 -6.25 27.32
C LYS A 324 1.40 -4.90 27.37
N GLY A 325 0.66 -3.86 27.02
CA GLY A 325 1.21 -2.54 26.79
C GLY A 325 0.89 -1.54 27.89
N ARG A 326 1.35 -0.31 27.70
CA ARG A 326 1.05 0.84 28.55
C ARG A 326 -0.11 1.62 27.95
N GLY A 327 -1.06 2.04 28.81
CA GLY A 327 -2.18 2.89 28.41
C GLY A 327 -1.84 4.38 28.43
N TRP A 328 -2.46 5.13 27.52
CA TRP A 328 -2.30 6.56 27.33
C TRP A 328 -3.64 7.20 26.99
N ASN A 329 -3.83 8.48 27.40
CA ASN A 329 -4.87 9.34 26.89
C ASN A 329 -4.25 10.56 26.21
N ALA A 330 -4.87 11.08 25.17
CA ALA A 330 -4.48 12.38 24.62
C ALA A 330 -5.11 13.51 25.45
N ASP A 331 -4.33 14.55 25.74
CA ASP A 331 -4.86 15.80 26.31
C ASP A 331 -5.40 16.73 25.20
N SER A 332 -6.05 17.82 25.59
CA SER A 332 -6.62 18.80 24.67
C SER A 332 -5.58 19.52 23.79
N SER A 333 -4.30 19.39 24.09
CA SER A 333 -3.17 19.93 23.31
C SER A 333 -2.55 18.90 22.39
N GLY A 334 -3.08 17.66 22.37
CA GLY A 334 -2.61 16.56 21.54
C GLY A 334 -1.42 15.78 22.10
N PHE A 335 -1.01 16.01 23.34
CA PHE A 335 0.06 15.22 23.96
C PHE A 335 -0.48 13.95 24.63
N LEU A 336 0.27 12.87 24.53
CA LEU A 336 -0.04 11.61 25.20
C LEU A 336 0.37 11.66 26.67
N VAL A 337 -0.59 11.43 27.55
CA VAL A 337 -0.42 11.35 29.02
C VAL A 337 -0.62 9.91 29.47
N SER A 338 0.35 9.37 30.22
CA SER A 338 0.30 7.99 30.69
C SER A 338 -0.86 7.79 31.68
N THR A 339 -1.61 6.71 31.50
CA THR A 339 -2.62 6.25 32.45
C THR A 339 -2.04 5.20 33.40
N ASN A 340 -2.78 4.87 34.47
CA ASN A 340 -2.44 3.74 35.34
C ASN A 340 -2.94 2.39 34.80
N GLU A 341 -3.64 2.41 33.67
CA GLU A 341 -4.19 1.24 33.00
C GLU A 341 -3.15 0.62 32.06
N SER A 342 -3.22 -0.67 31.90
CA SER A 342 -2.42 -1.39 30.91
C SER A 342 -3.30 -1.74 29.71
N ALA A 343 -2.77 -1.62 28.52
CA ALA A 343 -3.42 -2.10 27.30
C ALA A 343 -3.25 -3.62 27.18
N ASP A 344 -4.34 -4.32 26.87
CA ASP A 344 -4.32 -5.77 26.73
C ASP A 344 -3.49 -6.21 25.52
N SER A 345 -2.87 -7.38 25.64
CA SER A 345 -2.09 -7.96 24.55
C SER A 345 -2.97 -8.34 23.37
N ILE A 346 -2.37 -8.27 22.17
CA ILE A 346 -3.03 -8.67 20.94
C ILE A 346 -2.10 -9.65 20.21
N ASN A 347 -2.41 -10.95 20.26
CA ASN A 347 -1.64 -11.97 19.56
C ASN A 347 -2.50 -12.59 18.46
N LEU A 348 -2.00 -12.61 17.23
CA LEU A 348 -2.72 -13.07 16.05
C LEU A 348 -1.84 -13.98 15.21
N GLY A 349 -2.37 -15.12 14.82
CA GLY A 349 -1.82 -16.00 13.79
C GLY A 349 -2.70 -16.03 12.55
N ARG A 350 -2.09 -15.96 11.37
CA ARG A 350 -2.77 -16.22 10.09
C ARG A 350 -2.00 -17.25 9.31
N LEU A 351 -2.72 -18.13 8.62
CA LEU A 351 -2.16 -19.15 7.76
C LEU A 351 -3.02 -19.33 6.51
N SER A 352 -2.34 -19.42 5.38
CA SER A 352 -2.94 -19.81 4.11
C SER A 352 -2.04 -20.85 3.44
N PHE A 353 -2.55 -22.04 3.26
CA PHE A 353 -1.91 -23.11 2.52
C PHE A 353 -2.76 -23.48 1.33
N GLN A 354 -2.15 -23.60 0.15
CA GLN A 354 -2.85 -23.95 -1.08
C GLN A 354 -2.03 -24.94 -1.89
N ILE A 355 -2.69 -25.99 -2.40
CA ILE A 355 -2.22 -26.82 -3.51
C ILE A 355 -3.17 -26.58 -4.67
N ARG A 356 -2.64 -26.18 -5.81
CA ARG A 356 -3.40 -25.96 -7.03
C ARG A 356 -2.79 -26.77 -8.16
N TYR A 357 -3.60 -27.62 -8.78
CA TYR A 357 -3.28 -28.29 -10.02
C TYR A 357 -4.14 -27.72 -11.15
N ARG A 358 -3.52 -27.40 -12.28
CA ARG A 358 -4.19 -26.98 -13.52
C ARG A 358 -3.80 -27.94 -14.63
N TYR A 359 -4.79 -28.35 -15.41
CA TYR A 359 -4.60 -29.08 -16.66
C TYR A 359 -5.32 -28.35 -17.79
N GLU A 360 -4.58 -27.97 -18.84
CA GLU A 360 -5.13 -27.39 -20.05
C GLU A 360 -5.62 -28.53 -20.95
N ILE A 361 -6.94 -28.67 -21.10
CA ILE A 361 -7.58 -29.72 -21.87
C ILE A 361 -7.49 -29.41 -23.36
N ASP A 362 -7.66 -28.12 -23.70
CA ASP A 362 -7.61 -27.54 -25.03
C ASP A 362 -7.32 -26.04 -24.89
N PRO A 363 -6.85 -25.33 -25.92
CA PRO A 363 -6.58 -23.89 -25.83
C PRO A 363 -7.73 -23.12 -25.17
N LEU A 364 -7.41 -22.41 -24.06
CA LEU A 364 -8.33 -21.66 -23.22
C LEU A 364 -9.36 -22.51 -22.42
N SER A 365 -9.26 -23.82 -22.45
CA SER A 365 -10.09 -24.77 -21.70
C SER A 365 -9.27 -25.45 -20.62
N ASN A 366 -9.64 -25.26 -19.35
CA ASN A 366 -8.82 -25.68 -18.24
C ASN A 366 -9.64 -26.45 -17.19
N PHE A 367 -9.02 -27.48 -16.64
CA PHE A 367 -9.46 -28.16 -15.43
C PHE A 367 -8.57 -27.73 -14.26
N TYR A 368 -9.20 -27.43 -13.12
CA TYR A 368 -8.52 -27.06 -11.88
C TYR A 368 -8.94 -27.97 -10.74
N LEU A 369 -7.95 -28.40 -9.95
CA LEU A 369 -8.14 -28.93 -8.61
C LEU A 369 -7.44 -28.02 -7.63
N VAL A 370 -8.14 -27.59 -6.59
CA VAL A 370 -7.61 -26.69 -5.58
C VAL A 370 -7.94 -27.21 -4.20
N TYR A 371 -6.91 -27.38 -3.39
CA TYR A 371 -7.03 -27.60 -1.96
C TYR A 371 -6.54 -26.37 -1.23
N THR A 372 -7.34 -25.83 -0.34
CA THR A 372 -6.98 -24.69 0.52
C THR A 372 -7.20 -25.06 1.98
N ARG A 373 -6.27 -24.63 2.82
CA ARG A 373 -6.34 -24.77 4.27
C ARG A 373 -5.84 -23.48 4.90
N GLY A 374 -6.55 -22.94 5.89
CA GLY A 374 -6.11 -21.75 6.58
C GLY A 374 -7.15 -21.11 7.46
N GLY A 375 -6.81 -19.96 8.00
CA GLY A 375 -7.62 -19.17 8.89
C GLY A 375 -6.79 -18.19 9.70
N GLY A 376 -7.44 -17.48 10.61
CA GLY A 376 -6.84 -16.56 11.56
C GLY A 376 -7.27 -16.88 12.99
N TYR A 377 -6.33 -16.82 13.92
CA TYR A 377 -6.57 -17.08 15.34
C TYR A 377 -6.06 -15.95 16.20
N PHE A 378 -6.89 -15.51 17.14
CA PHE A 378 -6.43 -14.71 18.28
C PHE A 378 -5.96 -15.64 19.40
N PHE A 379 -4.89 -15.26 20.05
CA PHE A 379 -4.29 -16.03 21.14
C PHE A 379 -4.26 -15.17 22.41
N ASP A 380 -4.48 -15.81 23.54
CA ASP A 380 -4.24 -15.20 24.85
C ASP A 380 -2.75 -14.88 25.03
N ASP A 381 -2.44 -14.18 26.12
CA ASP A 381 -1.08 -13.81 26.50
C ASP A 381 -0.09 -14.98 26.38
N GLU A 382 1.16 -14.66 26.03
CA GLU A 382 2.32 -15.56 26.04
C GLU A 382 2.43 -16.60 24.91
N ALA A 383 1.59 -16.55 23.86
CA ALA A 383 1.77 -17.41 22.71
C ALA A 383 3.07 -17.10 21.95
N GLY A 384 4.04 -18.01 21.97
CA GLY A 384 5.24 -17.92 21.13
C GLY A 384 4.95 -18.16 19.65
N THR A 385 5.79 -17.62 18.73
CA THR A 385 5.63 -17.76 17.28
C THR A 385 5.40 -19.21 16.84
N SER A 386 6.13 -20.19 17.43
CA SER A 386 5.96 -21.61 17.12
C SER A 386 4.60 -22.17 17.58
N LYS A 387 4.08 -21.74 18.72
CA LYS A 387 2.74 -22.10 19.20
C LYS A 387 1.67 -21.53 18.27
N ILE A 388 1.79 -20.25 17.91
CA ILE A 388 0.89 -19.56 16.98
C ILE A 388 0.83 -20.33 15.65
N PHE A 389 1.97 -20.60 15.01
CA PHE A 389 2.02 -21.35 13.76
C PHE A 389 1.38 -22.75 13.89
N ARG A 390 1.74 -23.51 14.91
CA ARG A 390 1.25 -24.88 15.11
C ARG A 390 -0.27 -24.91 15.30
N THR A 391 -0.83 -24.03 16.13
CA THR A 391 -2.27 -23.97 16.38
C THR A 391 -3.02 -23.58 15.13
N THR A 392 -2.58 -22.51 14.41
CA THR A 392 -3.21 -22.08 13.16
C THR A 392 -3.16 -23.18 12.08
N TRP A 393 -2.13 -24.02 12.09
CA TRP A 393 -2.05 -25.18 11.20
C TRP A 393 -2.99 -26.32 11.60
N GLN A 394 -3.07 -26.63 12.90
CA GLN A 394 -3.85 -27.79 13.40
C GLN A 394 -5.35 -27.53 13.42
N GLU A 395 -5.76 -26.29 13.64
CA GLU A 395 -7.16 -25.86 13.81
C GLU A 395 -7.53 -24.83 12.72
N PRO A 396 -7.64 -25.22 11.43
CA PRO A 396 -7.96 -24.29 10.36
C PRO A 396 -9.44 -23.87 10.43
N GLU A 397 -9.74 -22.60 10.18
CA GLU A 397 -11.11 -22.11 9.99
C GLU A 397 -11.71 -22.62 8.68
N GLY A 398 -10.87 -22.79 7.66
CA GLY A 398 -11.25 -23.32 6.36
C GLY A 398 -10.37 -24.49 5.93
N ASN A 399 -11.02 -25.55 5.46
CA ASN A 399 -10.37 -26.73 4.88
C ASN A 399 -11.22 -27.19 3.69
N VAL A 400 -10.90 -26.68 2.50
CA VAL A 400 -11.76 -26.78 1.32
C VAL A 400 -11.02 -27.45 0.17
N PHE A 401 -11.69 -28.43 -0.46
CA PHE A 401 -11.28 -28.98 -1.73
C PHE A 401 -12.30 -28.58 -2.80
N SER A 402 -11.83 -28.02 -3.91
CA SER A 402 -12.67 -27.59 -5.02
C SER A 402 -12.14 -28.08 -6.35
N ALA A 403 -13.06 -28.39 -7.27
CA ALA A 403 -12.78 -28.70 -8.66
C ALA A 403 -13.56 -27.73 -9.56
N LYS A 404 -12.90 -27.22 -10.61
CA LYS A 404 -13.51 -26.30 -11.58
C LYS A 404 -13.11 -26.70 -12.99
N ILE A 405 -14.08 -26.74 -13.89
CA ILE A 405 -13.84 -26.83 -15.32
C ILE A 405 -14.25 -25.50 -15.96
N ARG A 406 -13.34 -24.94 -16.74
CA ARG A 406 -13.62 -23.85 -17.67
C ARG A 406 -13.44 -24.40 -19.07
N TYR A 407 -14.49 -24.42 -19.86
CA TYR A 407 -14.46 -24.90 -21.23
C TYR A 407 -14.86 -23.78 -22.19
N ARG A 408 -14.11 -23.63 -23.29
CA ARG A 408 -14.42 -22.69 -24.37
C ARG A 408 -14.93 -23.51 -25.57
N PHE A 409 -16.13 -23.21 -26.00
CA PHE A 409 -16.75 -23.77 -27.21
C PHE A 409 -16.29 -23.03 -28.46
#